data_a6a5a8d4da37c9cb4aa97c41b32e90c7
#
_entry.id   a6a5a8d4da37c9cb4aa97c41b32e90c7
#
_cell.length_a   1.000
_cell.length_b   1.000
_cell.length_c   1.000
_cell.angle_alpha   90.00
_cell.angle_beta   90.00
_cell.angle_gamma   90.00
#
_symmetry.space_group_name_H-M   'P 1'
#
loop_
_entity.id
_entity.type
_entity.pdbx_description
1 polymer ?
#
loop_
_entity_poly.entity_id
_entity_poly.type
_entity_poly.pdbx_seq_one_letter_code
_entity_poly.pdbx_strand_id
1 'polypeptide(L)'
;MKPNIFFLNLDSIRSDKFIGKTKTAITPNLDKLIKNGTYFSQCISSGDGTVISLNAIFNAQFPFRIGTREETIILKNNNCFETLKKSGYKIYGFVPDMLALTKFLNYCENENAGCRFIRQRKKLDMEGILDGLGEKVIELLDSSKMKEPWFFFTHAEDLHFPLAVPKEFDNEKFGDSSYERVLSALDQWIGNFLEKIDTSNTLILISGDHGHLIPFENKGTRDFEPKMKTGLKVGKKIMPKLTHKIGAKMIIGLRNNIRDSRLKKANEGLTPYQKRSRLPHTTLSLYEEIVHVPLFFAGVNIPKNKIIHDLVRSVDIFPTIFNILGIDDSTLKDKDGRSLVPMLEDKKLPELSAYFITNPHKEITLDDKIGIRTSKHKYFRASIDKEKEINLYELENDHQENNNIASENPEIVKEMEGILEKLTKNVTIDESEKLTEDQEKIIEKQLKEMGYI
;
A
#
# COMPACT_ATOMS: atom_id res chain seq x y z
N MET A 1 -10.78 15.51 -28.01
CA MET A 1 -11.47 14.85 -26.90
C MET A 1 -10.53 14.84 -25.70
N LYS A 2 -11.04 14.84 -24.45
CA LYS A 2 -10.18 14.65 -23.29
C LYS A 2 -9.71 13.20 -23.24
N PRO A 3 -8.42 12.94 -22.94
CA PRO A 3 -7.91 11.58 -22.83
C PRO A 3 -8.58 10.79 -21.70
N ASN A 4 -8.60 9.48 -21.84
CA ASN A 4 -9.01 8.56 -20.79
C ASN A 4 -7.92 8.38 -19.72
N ILE A 5 -8.26 7.83 -18.55
CA ILE A 5 -7.33 7.58 -17.46
C ILE A 5 -7.49 6.13 -16.98
N PHE A 6 -6.43 5.35 -17.07
CA PHE A 6 -6.36 3.99 -16.52
C PHE A 6 -5.41 3.98 -15.33
N PHE A 7 -5.93 3.76 -14.13
CA PHE A 7 -5.16 3.70 -12.90
C PHE A 7 -5.22 2.30 -12.27
N LEU A 8 -4.14 1.56 -12.38
CA LEU A 8 -3.93 0.28 -11.70
C LEU A 8 -3.16 0.51 -10.42
N ASN A 9 -3.81 0.30 -9.28
CA ASN A 9 -3.18 0.26 -7.96
C ASN A 9 -2.94 -1.19 -7.56
N LEU A 10 -1.69 -1.55 -7.34
CA LEU A 10 -1.28 -2.87 -6.86
C LEU A 10 -1.08 -2.79 -5.35
N ASP A 11 -1.97 -3.42 -4.60
CA ASP A 11 -1.84 -3.54 -3.15
C ASP A 11 -0.52 -4.20 -2.76
N SER A 12 0.10 -3.68 -1.72
CA SER A 12 1.32 -4.28 -1.15
C SER A 12 2.51 -4.36 -2.11
N ILE A 13 2.56 -3.54 -3.18
CA ILE A 13 3.66 -3.56 -4.16
C ILE A 13 4.87 -2.79 -3.66
N ARG A 14 6.02 -3.44 -3.64
CA ARG A 14 7.31 -2.84 -3.29
C ARG A 14 7.99 -2.23 -4.50
N SER A 15 8.54 -1.03 -4.34
CA SER A 15 9.30 -0.34 -5.40
C SER A 15 10.54 -1.14 -5.84
N ASP A 16 11.29 -1.74 -4.91
CA ASP A 16 12.50 -2.53 -5.20
C ASP A 16 12.23 -3.87 -5.90
N LYS A 17 10.96 -4.33 -5.91
CA LYS A 17 10.50 -5.53 -6.62
C LYS A 17 9.81 -5.20 -7.94
N PHE A 18 9.39 -3.95 -8.12
CA PHE A 18 8.83 -3.46 -9.38
C PHE A 18 9.94 -3.20 -10.41
N ILE A 19 10.99 -2.48 -10.00
CA ILE A 19 12.19 -2.20 -10.78
C ILE A 19 13.42 -2.17 -9.86
N GLY A 20 14.55 -2.66 -10.31
CA GLY A 20 15.81 -2.57 -9.56
C GLY A 20 16.60 -3.87 -9.53
N LYS A 21 17.75 -3.82 -8.83
CA LYS A 21 18.70 -4.94 -8.78
C LYS A 21 18.22 -6.14 -7.95
N THR A 22 17.27 -5.93 -7.04
CA THR A 22 16.72 -6.99 -6.17
C THR A 22 15.48 -7.65 -6.72
N LYS A 23 14.98 -7.20 -7.88
CA LYS A 23 13.87 -7.80 -8.59
C LYS A 23 14.31 -9.10 -9.25
N THR A 24 13.66 -10.20 -8.96
CA THR A 24 13.85 -11.50 -9.63
C THR A 24 12.59 -11.95 -10.41
N ALA A 25 11.47 -11.23 -10.25
CA ALA A 25 10.26 -11.44 -11.04
C ALA A 25 10.50 -11.22 -12.54
N ILE A 26 9.89 -12.03 -13.37
CA ILE A 26 9.92 -11.92 -14.84
C ILE A 26 8.72 -11.09 -15.30
N THR A 27 8.97 -9.85 -15.69
CA THR A 27 7.92 -8.88 -16.00
C THR A 27 8.14 -8.14 -17.31
N PRO A 28 8.14 -8.85 -18.47
CA PRO A 28 8.45 -8.26 -19.76
C PRO A 28 7.47 -7.16 -20.20
N ASN A 29 6.19 -7.24 -19.81
CA ASN A 29 5.19 -6.24 -20.16
C ASN A 29 5.38 -4.95 -19.35
N LEU A 30 5.64 -5.04 -18.03
CA LEU A 30 6.02 -3.91 -17.19
C LEU A 30 7.33 -3.29 -17.67
N ASP A 31 8.35 -4.11 -17.99
CA ASP A 31 9.64 -3.62 -18.46
C ASP A 31 9.51 -2.87 -19.80
N LYS A 32 8.65 -3.35 -20.70
CA LYS A 32 8.30 -2.67 -21.95
C LYS A 32 7.54 -1.37 -21.69
N LEU A 33 6.60 -1.39 -20.75
CA LEU A 33 5.81 -0.22 -20.37
C LEU A 33 6.71 0.87 -19.79
N ILE A 34 7.65 0.51 -18.89
CA ILE A 34 8.62 1.44 -18.30
C ILE A 34 9.46 2.14 -19.38
N LYS A 35 9.88 1.43 -20.43
CA LYS A 35 10.57 2.03 -21.58
C LYS A 35 9.69 2.99 -22.37
N ASN A 36 8.37 2.86 -22.29
CA ASN A 36 7.40 3.70 -23.01
C ASN A 36 6.76 4.78 -22.14
N GLY A 37 7.32 5.05 -20.96
CA GLY A 37 6.79 6.06 -20.03
C GLY A 37 7.85 6.65 -19.12
N THR A 38 7.40 7.20 -18.00
CA THR A 38 8.22 7.82 -16.96
C THR A 38 8.01 7.11 -15.64
N TYR A 39 9.09 6.67 -15.02
CA TYR A 39 9.14 6.06 -13.69
C TYR A 39 9.72 7.03 -12.66
N PHE A 40 9.00 7.22 -11.54
CA PHE A 40 9.48 7.95 -10.38
C PHE A 40 10.02 6.94 -9.37
N SER A 41 11.34 6.90 -9.21
CA SER A 41 12.01 5.85 -8.45
C SER A 41 11.97 6.06 -6.93
N GLN A 42 11.45 7.20 -6.45
CA GLN A 42 11.41 7.57 -5.04
C GLN A 42 10.03 8.09 -4.63
N CYS A 43 8.99 7.29 -4.88
CA CYS A 43 7.64 7.63 -4.46
C CYS A 43 7.33 7.06 -3.07
N ILE A 44 6.91 7.93 -2.15
CA ILE A 44 6.63 7.57 -0.76
C ILE A 44 5.14 7.62 -0.49
N SER A 45 4.61 6.51 -0.02
CA SER A 45 3.24 6.39 0.50
C SER A 45 3.08 7.13 1.82
N SER A 46 1.86 7.55 2.10
CA SER A 46 1.53 8.27 3.34
C SER A 46 1.20 7.36 4.53
N GLY A 47 1.21 6.03 4.33
CA GLY A 47 0.94 5.08 5.40
C GLY A 47 1.33 3.64 5.06
N ASP A 48 1.16 2.76 6.04
CA ASP A 48 1.48 1.34 5.96
C ASP A 48 0.25 0.43 5.71
N GLY A 49 -0.86 1.02 5.27
CA GLY A 49 -2.08 0.27 4.98
C GLY A 49 -2.95 0.94 3.93
N THR A 50 -3.85 0.16 3.34
CA THR A 50 -4.65 0.53 2.17
C THR A 50 -5.53 1.76 2.43
N VAL A 51 -6.30 1.77 3.50
CA VAL A 51 -7.28 2.85 3.74
C VAL A 51 -6.59 4.19 3.93
N ILE A 52 -5.54 4.25 4.74
CA ILE A 52 -4.81 5.47 5.03
C ILE A 52 -4.09 6.02 3.79
N SER A 53 -3.51 5.13 2.99
CA SER A 53 -2.79 5.49 1.76
C SER A 53 -3.73 5.95 0.66
N LEU A 54 -4.83 5.23 0.41
CA LEU A 54 -5.84 5.63 -0.58
C LEU A 54 -6.56 6.92 -0.19
N ASN A 55 -6.81 7.14 1.12
CA ASN A 55 -7.30 8.43 1.60
C ASN A 55 -6.39 9.58 1.20
N ALA A 56 -5.07 9.41 1.41
CA ALA A 56 -4.09 10.43 1.06
C ALA A 56 -4.06 10.69 -0.47
N ILE A 57 -4.07 9.64 -1.27
CA ILE A 57 -4.10 9.72 -2.74
C ILE A 57 -5.37 10.43 -3.22
N PHE A 58 -6.55 9.96 -2.80
CA PHE A 58 -7.85 10.43 -3.31
C PHE A 58 -8.22 11.85 -2.87
N ASN A 59 -7.63 12.36 -1.80
CA ASN A 59 -7.81 13.72 -1.35
C ASN A 59 -6.62 14.63 -1.70
N ALA A 60 -5.51 14.10 -2.22
CA ALA A 60 -4.25 14.79 -2.41
C ALA A 60 -3.75 15.48 -1.11
N GLN A 61 -4.02 14.85 0.05
CA GLN A 61 -3.71 15.39 1.38
C GLN A 61 -3.14 14.32 2.29
N PHE A 62 -2.28 14.74 3.23
CA PHE A 62 -1.76 13.83 4.24
C PHE A 62 -2.84 13.38 5.24
N PRO A 63 -2.72 12.18 5.80
CA PRO A 63 -3.72 11.58 6.67
C PRO A 63 -4.12 12.45 7.87
N PHE A 64 -3.18 13.17 8.48
CA PHE A 64 -3.45 14.04 9.62
C PHE A 64 -4.41 15.21 9.31
N ARG A 65 -4.50 15.64 8.04
CA ARG A 65 -5.46 16.68 7.60
C ARG A 65 -6.84 16.14 7.31
N ILE A 66 -6.93 14.85 7.03
CA ILE A 66 -8.18 14.18 6.66
C ILE A 66 -8.89 13.66 7.91
N GLY A 67 -8.15 13.41 8.98
CA GLY A 67 -8.66 12.73 10.17
C GLY A 67 -8.78 11.22 9.95
N THR A 68 -7.91 10.66 9.10
CA THR A 68 -7.96 9.26 8.66
C THR A 68 -7.69 8.31 9.81
N ARG A 69 -8.54 7.29 9.89
CA ARG A 69 -8.36 6.06 10.68
C ARG A 69 -8.52 4.87 9.75
N GLU A 70 -8.18 3.68 10.19
CA GLU A 70 -8.27 2.45 9.40
C GLU A 70 -9.69 2.11 8.91
N GLU A 71 -10.70 2.75 9.45
CA GLU A 71 -12.09 2.30 9.35
C GLU A 71 -12.73 2.57 8.00
N THR A 72 -12.42 3.70 7.32
CA THR A 72 -13.07 4.05 6.06
C THR A 72 -12.33 5.12 5.27
N ILE A 73 -12.50 5.10 3.96
CA ILE A 73 -12.09 6.21 3.11
C ILE A 73 -12.99 7.41 3.38
N ILE A 74 -12.37 8.54 3.71
CA ILE A 74 -13.02 9.83 3.90
C ILE A 74 -12.83 10.65 2.63
N LEU A 75 -13.88 10.85 1.86
CA LEU A 75 -13.85 11.73 0.69
C LEU A 75 -14.49 13.06 1.08
N LYS A 76 -13.64 14.04 1.40
CA LYS A 76 -14.10 15.40 1.71
C LYS A 76 -14.69 16.09 0.47
N ASN A 77 -15.46 17.15 0.68
CA ASN A 77 -15.94 18.00 -0.41
C ASN A 77 -14.75 18.47 -1.26
N ASN A 78 -14.93 18.53 -2.57
CA ASN A 78 -13.88 18.85 -3.54
C ASN A 78 -12.74 17.81 -3.54
N ASN A 79 -13.07 16.52 -3.36
CA ASN A 79 -12.11 15.44 -3.58
C ASN A 79 -11.80 15.25 -5.08
N CYS A 80 -10.83 14.40 -5.35
CA CYS A 80 -10.37 14.18 -6.73
C CYS A 80 -11.45 13.60 -7.66
N PHE A 81 -12.36 12.76 -7.16
CA PHE A 81 -13.44 12.18 -7.96
C PHE A 81 -14.52 13.21 -8.33
N GLU A 82 -14.85 14.13 -7.41
CA GLU A 82 -15.74 15.25 -7.75
C GLU A 82 -15.14 16.16 -8.83
N THR A 83 -13.84 16.44 -8.74
CA THR A 83 -13.11 17.23 -9.75
C THR A 83 -13.13 16.54 -11.11
N LEU A 84 -12.93 15.21 -11.15
CA LEU A 84 -13.08 14.41 -12.38
C LEU A 84 -14.50 14.50 -12.94
N LYS A 85 -15.53 14.28 -12.12
CA LYS A 85 -16.94 14.39 -12.57
C LYS A 85 -17.28 15.78 -13.08
N LYS A 86 -16.90 16.85 -12.37
CA LYS A 86 -17.07 18.23 -12.81
C LYS A 86 -16.36 18.49 -14.15
N SER A 87 -15.28 17.79 -14.41
CA SER A 87 -14.53 17.87 -15.68
C SER A 87 -15.11 16.98 -16.79
N GLY A 88 -16.22 16.31 -16.55
CA GLY A 88 -16.95 15.48 -17.51
C GLY A 88 -16.55 14.01 -17.57
N TYR A 89 -15.64 13.56 -16.70
CA TYR A 89 -15.24 12.16 -16.66
C TYR A 89 -16.34 11.27 -16.07
N LYS A 90 -16.51 10.09 -16.66
CA LYS A 90 -17.26 8.97 -16.09
C LYS A 90 -16.30 8.09 -15.33
N ILE A 91 -16.66 7.70 -14.12
CA ILE A 91 -15.81 6.92 -13.23
C ILE A 91 -16.24 5.47 -13.28
N TYR A 92 -15.29 4.59 -13.55
CA TYR A 92 -15.44 3.15 -13.55
C TYR A 92 -14.37 2.53 -12.66
N GLY A 93 -14.60 1.33 -12.15
CA GLY A 93 -13.55 0.65 -11.40
C GLY A 93 -13.98 -0.66 -10.79
N PHE A 94 -12.97 -1.33 -10.25
CA PHE A 94 -13.15 -2.53 -9.44
C PHE A 94 -12.27 -2.41 -8.19
N VAL A 95 -12.91 -2.53 -7.03
CA VAL A 95 -12.23 -2.53 -5.72
C VAL A 95 -12.89 -3.59 -4.82
N PRO A 96 -12.21 -4.06 -3.77
CA PRO A 96 -12.84 -4.96 -2.81
C PRO A 96 -14.15 -4.42 -2.27
N ASP A 97 -15.17 -5.29 -2.19
CA ASP A 97 -16.49 -4.94 -1.58
C ASP A 97 -16.37 -4.93 -0.06
N MET A 98 -15.71 -3.90 0.43
CA MET A 98 -15.49 -3.62 1.84
C MET A 98 -16.14 -2.31 2.22
N LEU A 99 -16.67 -2.23 3.44
CA LEU A 99 -17.28 -0.99 3.95
C LEU A 99 -16.32 0.20 3.85
N ALA A 100 -15.03 -0.05 4.07
CA ALA A 100 -13.97 0.95 3.95
C ALA A 100 -13.92 1.65 2.57
N LEU A 101 -14.27 0.96 1.49
CA LEU A 101 -14.19 1.45 0.10
C LEU A 101 -15.53 1.89 -0.47
N THR A 102 -16.62 1.76 0.27
CA THR A 102 -18.00 2.07 -0.19
C THR A 102 -18.13 3.48 -0.77
N LYS A 103 -17.42 4.47 -0.20
CA LYS A 103 -17.49 5.85 -0.70
C LYS A 103 -16.94 5.97 -2.13
N PHE A 104 -15.89 5.23 -2.48
CA PHE A 104 -15.41 5.16 -3.86
C PHE A 104 -16.43 4.46 -4.76
N LEU A 105 -16.99 3.32 -4.32
CA LEU A 105 -18.00 2.57 -5.08
C LEU A 105 -19.20 3.44 -5.48
N ASN A 106 -19.60 4.40 -4.65
CA ASN A 106 -20.67 5.34 -4.94
C ASN A 106 -20.38 6.30 -6.11
N TYR A 107 -19.13 6.43 -6.53
CA TYR A 107 -18.74 7.20 -7.71
C TYR A 107 -18.79 6.38 -8.99
N CYS A 108 -18.75 5.04 -8.91
CA CYS A 108 -18.62 4.16 -10.08
C CYS A 108 -19.93 4.07 -10.87
N GLU A 109 -19.81 4.12 -12.21
CA GLU A 109 -20.92 3.99 -13.16
C GLU A 109 -21.19 2.51 -13.52
N ASN A 110 -20.23 1.61 -13.34
CA ASN A 110 -20.38 0.19 -13.65
C ASN A 110 -21.07 -0.56 -12.51
N GLU A 111 -21.99 -1.43 -12.89
CA GLU A 111 -22.55 -2.41 -11.97
C GLU A 111 -21.44 -3.35 -11.45
N ASN A 112 -21.58 -3.84 -10.23
CA ASN A 112 -20.61 -4.76 -9.61
C ASN A 112 -19.18 -4.23 -9.53
N ALA A 113 -19.00 -2.92 -9.31
CA ALA A 113 -17.70 -2.30 -9.04
C ALA A 113 -17.05 -2.85 -7.76
N GLY A 114 -17.83 -3.36 -6.81
CA GLY A 114 -17.35 -4.12 -5.66
C GLY A 114 -16.99 -5.56 -6.06
N CYS A 115 -15.72 -5.93 -5.89
CA CYS A 115 -15.24 -7.28 -6.12
C CYS A 115 -15.54 -8.16 -4.92
N ARG A 116 -15.76 -9.43 -5.19
CA ARG A 116 -16.09 -10.40 -4.14
C ARG A 116 -15.00 -10.47 -3.07
N PHE A 117 -15.40 -10.20 -1.84
CA PHE A 117 -14.62 -10.43 -0.65
C PHE A 117 -15.31 -11.51 0.16
N ILE A 118 -14.95 -12.78 -0.05
CA ILE A 118 -15.52 -13.90 0.68
C ILE A 118 -14.47 -14.50 1.59
N ARG A 119 -14.83 -14.63 2.86
CA ARG A 119 -14.07 -15.42 3.80
C ARG A 119 -14.73 -16.76 4.06
N GLN A 120 -14.14 -17.82 3.57
CA GLN A 120 -14.34 -19.13 4.14
C GLN A 120 -13.42 -19.31 5.36
N ARG A 121 -13.90 -20.03 6.40
CA ARG A 121 -13.28 -20.21 7.73
C ARG A 121 -11.77 -20.54 7.79
N LYS A 122 -11.06 -20.65 6.66
CA LYS A 122 -9.63 -21.01 6.57
C LYS A 122 -8.87 -20.41 5.38
N LYS A 123 -9.51 -19.70 4.47
CA LYS A 123 -8.88 -19.02 3.35
C LYS A 123 -9.60 -17.69 3.18
N LEU A 124 -8.84 -16.61 3.07
CA LEU A 124 -9.33 -15.39 2.44
C LEU A 124 -9.55 -15.75 0.96
N ASP A 125 -10.74 -15.51 0.47
CA ASP A 125 -11.07 -15.66 -0.93
C ASP A 125 -11.34 -14.23 -1.45
N MET A 126 -10.28 -13.58 -1.91
CA MET A 126 -10.31 -12.23 -2.46
C MET A 126 -10.24 -12.35 -3.97
N GLU A 127 -11.09 -11.64 -4.66
CA GLU A 127 -11.12 -11.63 -6.12
C GLU A 127 -10.03 -10.67 -6.63
N GLY A 128 -8.81 -11.20 -6.78
CA GLY A 128 -7.69 -10.52 -7.42
C GLY A 128 -7.74 -10.61 -8.95
N ILE A 129 -6.80 -9.96 -9.60
CA ILE A 129 -6.62 -10.04 -11.06
C ILE A 129 -6.46 -11.52 -11.49
N LEU A 130 -5.73 -12.30 -10.70
CA LEU A 130 -5.46 -13.72 -10.98
C LEU A 130 -6.65 -14.63 -10.66
N ASP A 131 -7.66 -14.13 -9.95
CA ASP A 131 -8.81 -14.90 -9.46
C ASP A 131 -10.14 -14.48 -10.11
N GLY A 132 -10.09 -13.95 -11.34
CA GLY A 132 -11.28 -13.61 -12.14
C GLY A 132 -11.54 -12.11 -12.31
N LEU A 133 -10.84 -11.24 -11.57
CA LEU A 133 -10.96 -9.79 -11.77
C LEU A 133 -10.34 -9.37 -13.11
N GLY A 134 -9.26 -10.04 -13.54
CA GLY A 134 -8.59 -9.73 -14.80
C GLY A 134 -9.53 -9.82 -16.01
N GLU A 135 -10.35 -10.86 -16.07
CA GLU A 135 -11.37 -11.07 -17.10
C GLU A 135 -12.42 -9.96 -17.08
N LYS A 136 -12.88 -9.55 -15.89
CA LYS A 136 -13.87 -8.47 -15.76
C LYS A 136 -13.30 -7.13 -16.24
N VAL A 137 -12.03 -6.84 -15.94
CA VAL A 137 -11.35 -5.64 -16.42
C VAL A 137 -11.29 -5.65 -17.96
N ILE A 138 -10.89 -6.77 -18.57
CA ILE A 138 -10.85 -6.90 -20.03
C ILE A 138 -12.25 -6.74 -20.63
N GLU A 139 -13.26 -7.40 -20.06
CA GLU A 139 -14.64 -7.28 -20.55
C GLU A 139 -15.13 -5.84 -20.53
N LEU A 140 -14.79 -5.07 -19.50
CA LEU A 140 -15.17 -3.67 -19.39
C LEU A 140 -14.39 -2.80 -20.38
N LEU A 141 -13.09 -3.03 -20.57
CA LEU A 141 -12.24 -2.31 -21.52
C LEU A 141 -12.65 -2.57 -22.99
N ASP A 142 -13.05 -3.81 -23.31
CA ASP A 142 -13.52 -4.20 -24.65
C ASP A 142 -14.94 -3.70 -24.95
N SER A 143 -15.69 -3.34 -23.92
CA SER A 143 -17.08 -2.98 -24.09
C SER A 143 -17.23 -1.53 -24.50
N SER A 144 -18.17 -1.23 -25.40
CA SER A 144 -18.65 0.13 -25.66
C SER A 144 -19.43 0.74 -24.45
N LYS A 145 -19.40 0.07 -23.29
CA LYS A 145 -20.12 0.48 -22.08
C LYS A 145 -19.45 1.67 -21.38
N MET A 146 -18.13 1.80 -21.47
CA MET A 146 -17.42 2.95 -20.91
C MET A 146 -17.57 4.17 -21.83
N LYS A 147 -18.19 5.23 -21.30
CA LYS A 147 -18.38 6.50 -22.02
C LYS A 147 -17.19 7.41 -21.81
N GLU A 148 -16.57 7.86 -22.88
CA GLU A 148 -15.45 8.79 -22.87
C GLU A 148 -15.86 10.23 -22.51
N PRO A 149 -14.98 11.01 -21.84
CA PRO A 149 -13.75 10.54 -21.22
C PRO A 149 -14.03 9.73 -19.96
N TRP A 150 -13.31 8.63 -19.79
CA TRP A 150 -13.47 7.80 -18.59
C TRP A 150 -12.23 7.83 -17.71
N PHE A 151 -12.44 7.68 -16.39
CA PHE A 151 -11.46 7.33 -15.39
C PHE A 151 -11.77 5.92 -14.91
N PHE A 152 -10.82 5.02 -15.05
CA PHE A 152 -10.91 3.66 -14.54
C PHE A 152 -9.89 3.45 -13.43
N PHE A 153 -10.34 2.96 -12.28
CA PHE A 153 -9.50 2.62 -11.15
C PHE A 153 -9.71 1.16 -10.74
N THR A 154 -8.64 0.43 -10.56
CA THR A 154 -8.72 -0.90 -9.94
C THR A 154 -7.68 -1.03 -8.85
N HIS A 155 -8.10 -1.61 -7.72
CA HIS A 155 -7.26 -1.97 -6.58
C HIS A 155 -7.11 -3.49 -6.56
N ALA A 156 -5.91 -3.98 -6.92
CA ALA A 156 -5.63 -5.40 -7.09
C ALA A 156 -4.86 -5.94 -5.87
N GLU A 157 -5.45 -6.92 -5.18
CA GLU A 157 -4.96 -7.43 -3.89
C GLU A 157 -4.08 -8.69 -4.02
N ASP A 158 -3.67 -9.07 -5.23
CA ASP A 158 -2.94 -10.32 -5.50
C ASP A 158 -1.61 -10.44 -4.76
N LEU A 159 -0.94 -9.31 -4.44
CA LEU A 159 0.32 -9.27 -3.68
C LEU A 159 0.11 -9.15 -2.17
N HIS A 160 -1.14 -9.02 -1.71
CA HIS A 160 -1.48 -9.05 -0.29
C HIS A 160 -1.41 -10.49 0.26
N PHE A 161 -0.87 -10.65 1.47
CA PHE A 161 -0.78 -11.96 2.11
C PHE A 161 -2.15 -12.43 2.67
N PRO A 162 -2.47 -13.73 2.56
CA PRO A 162 -1.66 -14.85 2.05
C PRO A 162 -1.61 -14.89 0.53
N LEU A 163 -0.42 -15.08 -0.03
CA LEU A 163 -0.21 -15.16 -1.47
C LEU A 163 -0.76 -16.46 -2.05
N ALA A 164 -1.39 -16.36 -3.23
CA ALA A 164 -1.82 -17.50 -4.02
C ALA A 164 -1.03 -17.51 -5.36
N VAL A 165 0.04 -18.30 -5.41
CA VAL A 165 0.84 -18.44 -6.63
C VAL A 165 0.10 -19.36 -7.60
N PRO A 166 -0.22 -18.91 -8.83
CA PRO A 166 -0.78 -19.78 -9.86
C PRO A 166 0.17 -20.94 -10.16
N LYS A 167 -0.38 -22.14 -10.40
CA LYS A 167 0.41 -23.37 -10.53
C LYS A 167 1.48 -23.29 -11.62
N GLU A 168 1.20 -22.62 -12.73
CA GLU A 168 2.10 -22.41 -13.86
C GLU A 168 3.26 -21.48 -13.54
N PHE A 169 3.10 -20.61 -12.53
CA PHE A 169 4.13 -19.69 -12.04
C PHE A 169 4.86 -20.21 -10.80
N ASP A 170 4.42 -21.32 -10.21
CA ASP A 170 5.08 -21.87 -9.00
C ASP A 170 6.40 -22.57 -9.35
N ASN A 171 7.33 -21.79 -9.88
CA ASN A 171 8.67 -22.21 -10.28
C ASN A 171 9.66 -21.06 -10.07
N GLU A 172 10.88 -21.38 -9.63
CA GLU A 172 11.95 -20.40 -9.36
C GLU A 172 12.35 -19.54 -10.58
N LYS A 173 12.14 -20.05 -11.80
CA LYS A 173 12.35 -19.25 -13.02
C LYS A 173 11.50 -17.97 -13.09
N PHE A 174 10.41 -17.88 -12.33
CA PHE A 174 9.52 -16.72 -12.27
C PHE A 174 9.77 -15.80 -11.06
N GLY A 175 10.76 -16.13 -10.23
CA GLY A 175 11.15 -15.31 -9.08
C GLY A 175 11.56 -16.16 -7.87
N ASP A 176 12.42 -15.60 -7.02
CA ASP A 176 13.01 -16.28 -5.88
C ASP A 176 12.02 -16.47 -4.72
N SER A 177 10.94 -15.67 -4.70
CA SER A 177 9.91 -15.74 -3.67
C SER A 177 8.52 -15.95 -4.28
N SER A 178 7.59 -16.45 -3.48
CA SER A 178 6.16 -16.53 -3.87
C SER A 178 5.61 -15.17 -4.28
N TYR A 179 6.06 -14.09 -3.63
CA TYR A 179 5.68 -12.72 -3.97
C TYR A 179 6.08 -12.35 -5.41
N GLU A 180 7.33 -12.63 -5.78
CA GLU A 180 7.84 -12.32 -7.11
C GLU A 180 7.23 -13.21 -8.20
N ARG A 181 6.87 -14.45 -7.87
CA ARG A 181 6.13 -15.35 -8.77
C ARG A 181 4.71 -14.85 -9.04
N VAL A 182 4.02 -14.32 -8.02
CA VAL A 182 2.71 -13.65 -8.20
C VAL A 182 2.87 -12.40 -9.07
N LEU A 183 3.91 -11.60 -8.86
CA LEU A 183 4.18 -10.41 -9.68
C LEU A 183 4.44 -10.80 -11.15
N SER A 184 5.13 -11.91 -11.40
CA SER A 184 5.33 -12.43 -12.76
C SER A 184 4.03 -12.87 -13.41
N ALA A 185 3.10 -13.45 -12.65
CA ALA A 185 1.77 -13.79 -13.15
C ALA A 185 0.93 -12.55 -13.46
N LEU A 186 1.00 -11.53 -12.60
CA LEU A 186 0.33 -10.24 -12.81
C LEU A 186 0.82 -9.52 -14.07
N ASP A 187 2.11 -9.65 -14.39
CA ASP A 187 2.68 -9.03 -15.59
C ASP A 187 1.99 -9.48 -16.88
N GLN A 188 1.55 -10.73 -16.97
CA GLN A 188 0.78 -11.20 -18.13
C GLN A 188 -0.56 -10.47 -18.27
N TRP A 189 -1.27 -10.29 -17.17
CA TRP A 189 -2.54 -9.55 -17.15
C TRP A 189 -2.36 -8.08 -17.48
N ILE A 190 -1.28 -7.46 -16.98
CA ILE A 190 -0.93 -6.09 -17.38
C ILE A 190 -0.73 -6.01 -18.89
N GLY A 191 -0.04 -6.99 -19.49
CA GLY A 191 0.09 -7.10 -20.94
C GLY A 191 -1.26 -7.13 -21.63
N ASN A 192 -2.17 -8.00 -21.18
CA ASN A 192 -3.52 -8.14 -21.74
C ASN A 192 -4.34 -6.83 -21.62
N PHE A 193 -4.22 -6.10 -20.50
CA PHE A 193 -4.88 -4.80 -20.34
C PHE A 193 -4.35 -3.77 -21.34
N LEU A 194 -3.03 -3.72 -21.52
CA LEU A 194 -2.38 -2.79 -22.44
C LEU A 194 -2.75 -3.02 -23.89
N GLU A 195 -3.07 -4.26 -24.28
CA GLU A 195 -3.59 -4.59 -25.63
C GLU A 195 -4.99 -4.02 -25.88
N LYS A 196 -5.77 -3.78 -24.82
CA LYS A 196 -7.14 -3.23 -24.89
C LYS A 196 -7.20 -1.71 -24.78
N ILE A 197 -6.12 -1.08 -24.34
CA ILE A 197 -6.05 0.36 -24.08
C ILE A 197 -5.43 1.08 -25.28
N ASP A 198 -6.15 2.05 -25.84
CA ASP A 198 -5.55 3.01 -26.78
C ASP A 198 -4.60 3.96 -26.02
N THR A 199 -3.32 3.65 -26.04
CA THR A 199 -2.28 4.43 -25.39
C THR A 199 -2.07 5.82 -25.99
N SER A 200 -2.61 6.08 -27.20
CA SER A 200 -2.55 7.42 -27.82
C SER A 200 -3.59 8.38 -27.24
N ASN A 201 -4.66 7.85 -26.62
CA ASN A 201 -5.75 8.62 -26.02
C ASN A 201 -5.98 8.26 -24.54
N THR A 202 -5.04 7.59 -23.90
CA THR A 202 -5.18 7.19 -22.51
C THR A 202 -3.91 7.53 -21.72
N LEU A 203 -4.10 8.16 -20.55
CA LEU A 203 -3.06 8.27 -19.53
C LEU A 203 -3.09 7.00 -18.67
N ILE A 204 -1.98 6.27 -18.65
CA ILE A 204 -1.81 5.04 -17.87
C ILE A 204 -1.01 5.35 -16.63
N LEU A 205 -1.51 4.92 -15.48
CA LEU A 205 -0.87 5.03 -14.18
C LEU A 205 -0.80 3.66 -13.51
N ILE A 206 0.38 3.30 -13.01
CA ILE A 206 0.58 2.16 -12.11
C ILE A 206 1.27 2.67 -10.85
N SER A 207 0.69 2.34 -9.70
CA SER A 207 1.26 2.66 -8.39
C SER A 207 0.89 1.60 -7.37
N GLY A 208 1.41 1.75 -6.16
CA GLY A 208 0.95 1.03 -4.98
C GLY A 208 0.42 1.98 -3.92
N ASP A 209 -0.37 1.45 -3.03
CA ASP A 209 -0.81 2.14 -1.82
C ASP A 209 0.24 2.02 -0.71
N HIS A 210 0.76 0.83 -0.47
CA HIS A 210 1.90 0.52 0.39
C HIS A 210 2.66 -0.72 -0.12
N GLY A 211 3.79 -1.01 0.49
CA GLY A 211 4.57 -2.22 0.24
C GLY A 211 4.30 -3.32 1.27
N HIS A 212 5.19 -4.31 1.33
CA HIS A 212 5.00 -5.46 2.20
C HIS A 212 6.31 -6.08 2.69
N LEU A 213 6.28 -6.72 3.88
CA LEU A 213 7.39 -7.52 4.39
C LEU A 213 7.42 -8.87 3.68
N ILE A 214 8.42 -9.09 2.83
CA ILE A 214 8.64 -10.38 2.15
C ILE A 214 9.57 -11.23 3.01
N PRO A 215 9.12 -12.37 3.56
CA PRO A 215 9.91 -13.16 4.50
C PRO A 215 11.24 -13.64 3.92
N PHE A 216 12.34 -13.38 4.61
CA PHE A 216 13.65 -13.90 4.25
C PHE A 216 13.63 -15.43 4.16
N GLU A 217 14.19 -15.99 3.08
CA GLU A 217 14.10 -17.42 2.73
C GLU A 217 12.66 -17.98 2.68
N ASN A 218 11.69 -17.16 2.38
CA ASN A 218 10.25 -17.53 2.37
C ASN A 218 9.76 -18.10 3.71
N LYS A 219 10.38 -17.73 4.84
CA LYS A 219 10.04 -18.20 6.18
C LYS A 219 9.69 -17.03 7.10
N GLY A 220 8.40 -16.83 7.31
CA GLY A 220 7.87 -15.87 8.28
C GLY A 220 7.78 -16.45 9.71
N THR A 221 7.43 -15.61 10.67
CA THR A 221 7.33 -15.99 12.11
C THR A 221 6.47 -17.25 12.34
N ARG A 222 5.41 -17.45 11.56
CA ARG A 222 4.50 -18.61 11.70
C ARG A 222 5.15 -19.95 11.31
N ASP A 223 6.18 -19.95 10.48
CA ASP A 223 6.88 -21.17 10.04
C ASP A 223 7.72 -21.79 11.16
N PHE A 224 8.05 -21.00 12.19
CA PHE A 224 8.78 -21.45 13.37
C PHE A 224 7.86 -22.04 14.47
N GLU A 225 6.55 -22.02 14.28
CA GLU A 225 5.61 -22.59 15.23
C GLU A 225 5.75 -24.11 15.35
N PRO A 226 5.68 -24.68 16.58
CA PRO A 226 5.70 -26.12 16.75
C PRO A 226 4.39 -26.74 16.21
N LYS A 227 4.48 -27.87 15.49
CA LYS A 227 3.34 -28.64 15.01
C LYS A 227 2.61 -29.33 16.18
N MET A 228 1.83 -28.58 16.97
CA MET A 228 1.14 -29.09 18.18
C MET A 228 -0.33 -29.46 17.91
N LYS A 229 -0.67 -29.98 16.72
CA LYS A 229 -2.08 -30.28 16.34
C LYS A 229 -2.77 -31.30 17.26
N THR A 230 -2.02 -32.18 17.94
CA THR A 230 -2.56 -33.27 18.75
C THR A 230 -2.78 -32.89 20.23
N GLY A 231 -1.94 -32.02 20.79
CA GLY A 231 -1.98 -31.69 22.23
C GLY A 231 -3.25 -30.95 22.68
N LEU A 232 -3.76 -30.03 21.86
CA LEU A 232 -4.99 -29.27 22.16
C LEU A 232 -6.26 -30.12 22.09
N LYS A 233 -6.31 -31.12 21.19
CA LYS A 233 -7.45 -32.06 21.09
C LYS A 233 -7.46 -33.08 22.24
N VAL A 234 -6.28 -33.55 22.64
CA VAL A 234 -6.12 -34.50 23.77
C VAL A 234 -6.35 -33.77 25.10
N GLY A 235 -5.81 -32.57 25.30
CA GLY A 235 -6.01 -31.79 26.51
C GLY A 235 -7.50 -31.44 26.77
N LYS A 236 -8.27 -31.09 25.74
CA LYS A 236 -9.72 -30.86 25.88
C LYS A 236 -10.53 -32.10 26.26
N LYS A 237 -10.01 -33.34 25.99
CA LYS A 237 -10.69 -34.60 26.37
C LYS A 237 -10.39 -35.01 27.81
N ILE A 238 -9.26 -34.58 28.36
CA ILE A 238 -8.74 -35.07 29.66
C ILE A 238 -8.96 -34.05 30.79
N MET A 239 -9.04 -32.75 30.49
CA MET A 239 -9.16 -31.70 31.50
C MET A 239 -10.61 -31.30 31.79
N PRO A 240 -10.97 -31.00 33.05
CA PRO A 240 -12.29 -30.45 33.41
C PRO A 240 -12.58 -29.14 32.69
N LYS A 241 -13.85 -28.91 32.31
CA LYS A 241 -14.25 -27.69 31.54
C LYS A 241 -13.81 -26.36 32.20
N LEU A 242 -13.75 -26.32 33.55
CA LEU A 242 -13.32 -25.13 34.32
C LEU A 242 -11.84 -24.75 34.08
N THR A 243 -10.98 -25.72 33.79
CA THR A 243 -9.52 -25.50 33.59
C THR A 243 -9.14 -25.27 32.12
N HIS A 244 -10.10 -25.35 31.18
CA HIS A 244 -9.82 -25.23 29.75
C HIS A 244 -9.20 -23.86 29.38
N LYS A 245 -9.62 -22.76 30.03
CA LYS A 245 -9.05 -21.43 29.77
C LYS A 245 -7.60 -21.31 30.23
N ILE A 246 -7.29 -21.87 31.42
CA ILE A 246 -5.93 -21.84 31.99
C ILE A 246 -5.01 -22.76 31.19
N GLY A 247 -5.47 -23.99 30.91
CA GLY A 247 -4.71 -24.93 30.08
C GLY A 247 -4.45 -24.43 28.67
N ALA A 248 -5.42 -23.75 28.04
CA ALA A 248 -5.22 -23.11 26.75
C ALA A 248 -4.17 -22.00 26.79
N LYS A 249 -4.19 -21.09 27.79
CA LYS A 249 -3.18 -20.06 27.99
C LYS A 249 -1.77 -20.65 28.16
N MET A 250 -1.63 -21.71 28.98
CA MET A 250 -0.34 -22.38 29.19
C MET A 250 0.19 -23.01 27.88
N ILE A 251 -0.66 -23.68 27.13
CA ILE A 251 -0.27 -24.29 25.84
C ILE A 251 0.12 -23.21 24.81
N ILE A 252 -0.62 -22.11 24.77
CA ILE A 252 -0.29 -20.96 23.89
C ILE A 252 1.04 -20.36 24.33
N GLY A 253 1.28 -20.14 25.64
CA GLY A 253 2.54 -19.62 26.17
C GLY A 253 3.72 -20.54 25.81
N LEU A 254 3.59 -21.87 26.01
CA LEU A 254 4.63 -22.83 25.63
C LEU A 254 4.89 -22.82 24.12
N ARG A 255 3.84 -22.78 23.31
CA ARG A 255 3.94 -22.69 21.84
C ARG A 255 4.71 -21.42 21.43
N ASN A 256 4.37 -20.26 22.01
CA ASN A 256 5.04 -19.00 21.72
C ASN A 256 6.51 -19.06 22.14
N ASN A 257 6.83 -19.55 23.33
CA ASN A 257 8.22 -19.69 23.79
C ASN A 257 9.07 -20.57 22.88
N ILE A 258 8.51 -21.70 22.41
CA ILE A 258 9.20 -22.58 21.46
C ILE A 258 9.40 -21.87 20.11
N ARG A 259 8.37 -21.19 19.59
CA ARG A 259 8.44 -20.42 18.36
C ARG A 259 9.56 -19.36 18.48
N ASP A 260 9.52 -18.56 19.55
CA ASP A 260 10.43 -17.43 19.74
C ASP A 260 11.89 -17.90 19.89
N SER A 261 12.11 -19.04 20.59
CA SER A 261 13.43 -19.67 20.69
C SER A 261 13.95 -20.13 19.30
N ARG A 262 13.10 -20.77 18.49
CA ARG A 262 13.45 -21.20 17.13
C ARG A 262 13.72 -20.00 16.22
N LEU A 263 12.88 -18.98 16.30
CA LEU A 263 13.03 -17.74 15.53
C LEU A 263 14.31 -17.02 15.91
N LYS A 264 14.61 -16.90 17.22
CA LYS A 264 15.86 -16.32 17.71
C LYS A 264 17.08 -17.03 17.10
N LYS A 265 17.11 -18.38 17.17
CA LYS A 265 18.20 -19.17 16.57
C LYS A 265 18.28 -18.98 15.05
N ALA A 266 17.16 -18.97 14.35
CA ALA A 266 17.13 -18.77 12.90
C ALA A 266 17.51 -17.33 12.48
N ASN A 267 17.43 -16.38 13.39
CA ASN A 267 17.82 -14.98 13.18
C ASN A 267 19.27 -14.69 13.56
N GLU A 268 20.03 -15.66 14.08
CA GLU A 268 21.46 -15.48 14.38
C GLU A 268 22.23 -15.17 13.09
N GLY A 269 23.04 -14.11 13.11
CA GLY A 269 23.82 -13.65 11.96
C GLY A 269 23.05 -12.90 10.87
N LEU A 270 21.71 -12.79 10.96
CA LEU A 270 20.93 -12.02 10.01
C LEU A 270 21.01 -10.51 10.28
N THR A 271 20.92 -9.72 9.21
CA THR A 271 20.80 -8.26 9.31
C THR A 271 19.46 -7.83 9.93
N PRO A 272 19.35 -6.60 10.45
CA PRO A 272 18.07 -6.04 10.91
C PRO A 272 16.95 -6.13 9.85
N TYR A 273 17.27 -5.82 8.60
CA TYR A 273 16.34 -5.98 7.47
C TYR A 273 15.82 -7.42 7.32
N GLN A 274 16.72 -8.41 7.32
CA GLN A 274 16.34 -9.83 7.20
C GLN A 274 15.50 -10.31 8.38
N LYS A 275 15.82 -9.84 9.60
CA LYS A 275 15.04 -10.18 10.81
C LYS A 275 13.62 -9.63 10.76
N ARG A 276 13.47 -8.32 10.44
CA ARG A 276 12.15 -7.70 10.40
C ARG A 276 11.29 -8.20 9.25
N SER A 277 11.89 -8.63 8.13
CA SER A 277 11.15 -9.20 7.01
C SER A 277 10.35 -10.45 7.38
N ARG A 278 10.72 -11.16 8.46
CA ARG A 278 10.00 -12.33 8.99
C ARG A 278 8.82 -12.00 9.90
N LEU A 279 8.63 -10.73 10.24
CA LEU A 279 7.50 -10.31 11.08
C LEU A 279 6.16 -10.59 10.39
N PRO A 280 5.08 -10.77 11.15
CA PRO A 280 3.74 -10.89 10.58
C PRO A 280 3.38 -9.69 9.71
N HIS A 281 2.59 -9.91 8.67
CA HIS A 281 2.11 -8.85 7.78
C HIS A 281 1.26 -7.78 8.51
N THR A 282 0.71 -8.11 9.66
CA THR A 282 -0.06 -7.19 10.52
C THR A 282 0.84 -6.33 11.43
N THR A 283 2.17 -6.39 11.28
CA THR A 283 3.07 -5.58 12.09
C THR A 283 3.11 -4.16 11.54
N LEU A 284 2.70 -3.19 12.34
CA LEU A 284 2.79 -1.76 12.02
C LEU A 284 4.25 -1.37 11.75
N SER A 285 4.52 -0.86 10.57
CA SER A 285 5.90 -0.64 10.11
C SER A 285 5.99 0.51 9.11
N LEU A 286 7.02 1.34 9.28
CA LEU A 286 7.28 2.48 8.39
C LEU A 286 8.62 2.38 7.65
N TYR A 287 9.20 1.20 7.56
CA TYR A 287 10.43 0.96 6.81
C TYR A 287 10.23 1.11 5.29
N GLU A 288 11.34 1.30 4.54
CA GLU A 288 11.28 1.51 3.07
C GLU A 288 10.51 0.41 2.34
N GLU A 289 10.61 -0.85 2.78
CA GLU A 289 9.85 -1.96 2.20
C GLU A 289 8.32 -1.82 2.32
N ILE A 290 7.84 -0.89 3.13
CA ILE A 290 6.41 -0.60 3.33
C ILE A 290 6.01 0.71 2.66
N VAL A 291 6.76 1.80 2.88
CA VAL A 291 6.32 3.11 2.42
C VAL A 291 6.88 3.50 1.04
N HIS A 292 7.91 2.83 0.55
CA HIS A 292 8.48 3.12 -0.76
C HIS A 292 7.78 2.29 -1.85
N VAL A 293 6.90 2.92 -2.59
CA VAL A 293 6.05 2.31 -3.61
C VAL A 293 6.47 2.74 -5.02
N PRO A 294 6.20 1.95 -6.07
CA PRO A 294 6.40 2.40 -7.44
C PRO A 294 5.39 3.50 -7.81
N LEU A 295 5.83 4.43 -8.65
CA LEU A 295 4.94 5.39 -9.33
C LEU A 295 5.38 5.49 -10.79
N PHE A 296 4.48 5.13 -11.68
CA PHE A 296 4.75 5.07 -13.11
C PHE A 296 3.64 5.71 -13.93
N PHE A 297 4.02 6.51 -14.91
CA PHE A 297 3.10 7.10 -15.88
C PHE A 297 3.50 6.72 -17.31
N ALA A 298 2.51 6.43 -18.15
CA ALA A 298 2.69 6.20 -19.58
C ALA A 298 1.48 6.70 -20.38
N GLY A 299 1.57 6.60 -21.69
CA GLY A 299 0.50 6.99 -22.61
C GLY A 299 0.57 8.45 -23.02
N VAL A 300 -0.61 9.06 -23.17
CA VAL A 300 -0.72 10.42 -23.71
C VAL A 300 0.00 11.47 -22.87
N ASN A 301 0.76 12.34 -23.53
CA ASN A 301 1.52 13.44 -22.92
C ASN A 301 2.62 13.03 -21.95
N ILE A 302 3.04 11.75 -21.92
CA ILE A 302 4.10 11.29 -21.03
C ILE A 302 5.41 11.05 -21.80
N PRO A 303 6.54 11.64 -21.34
CA PRO A 303 7.87 11.35 -21.87
C PRO A 303 8.21 9.86 -21.75
N LYS A 304 8.82 9.31 -22.81
CA LYS A 304 9.23 7.90 -22.85
C LYS A 304 10.64 7.73 -22.29
N ASN A 305 10.92 6.52 -21.81
CA ASN A 305 12.24 6.09 -21.33
C ASN A 305 12.88 7.06 -20.34
N LYS A 306 12.07 7.56 -19.40
CA LYS A 306 12.51 8.53 -18.38
C LYS A 306 12.42 7.94 -16.99
N ILE A 307 13.50 8.12 -16.21
CA ILE A 307 13.53 7.79 -14.78
C ILE A 307 13.83 9.08 -14.02
N ILE A 308 12.98 9.40 -13.06
CA ILE A 308 13.11 10.55 -12.17
C ILE A 308 13.48 10.01 -10.79
N HIS A 309 14.63 10.47 -10.27
CA HIS A 309 15.17 10.01 -9.00
C HIS A 309 14.85 10.97 -7.82
N ASP A 310 14.17 12.07 -8.12
CA ASP A 310 13.75 13.00 -7.08
C ASP A 310 12.66 12.40 -6.21
N LEU A 311 12.65 12.78 -4.92
CA LEU A 311 11.63 12.39 -3.96
C LEU A 311 10.27 12.97 -4.37
N VAL A 312 9.29 12.08 -4.49
CA VAL A 312 7.88 12.41 -4.75
C VAL A 312 6.98 11.65 -3.76
N ARG A 313 5.72 12.04 -3.67
CA ARG A 313 4.80 11.55 -2.66
C ARG A 313 3.52 11.03 -3.31
N SER A 314 2.90 10.03 -2.74
CA SER A 314 1.63 9.48 -3.26
C SER A 314 0.51 10.53 -3.35
N VAL A 315 0.52 11.55 -2.49
CA VAL A 315 -0.41 12.70 -2.55
C VAL A 315 -0.23 13.56 -3.81
N ASP A 316 0.89 13.45 -4.52
CA ASP A 316 1.20 14.20 -5.75
C ASP A 316 0.53 13.58 -7.00
N ILE A 317 -0.08 12.39 -6.89
CA ILE A 317 -0.65 11.63 -8.03
C ILE A 317 -1.76 12.42 -8.73
N PHE A 318 -2.83 12.77 -8.04
CA PHE A 318 -3.97 13.44 -8.67
C PHE A 318 -3.66 14.86 -9.16
N PRO A 319 -2.91 15.72 -8.43
CA PRO A 319 -2.45 17.00 -8.97
C PRO A 319 -1.67 16.84 -10.29
N THR A 320 -0.86 15.77 -10.40
CA THR A 320 -0.13 15.46 -11.62
C THR A 320 -1.05 15.05 -12.76
N ILE A 321 -2.01 14.14 -12.51
CA ILE A 321 -3.02 13.73 -13.48
C ILE A 321 -3.78 14.95 -14.02
N PHE A 322 -4.26 15.82 -13.12
CA PHE A 322 -5.05 16.98 -13.51
C PHE A 322 -4.25 17.97 -14.37
N ASN A 323 -3.00 18.20 -14.01
CA ASN A 323 -2.14 19.08 -14.78
C ASN A 323 -1.78 18.51 -16.16
N ILE A 324 -1.47 17.18 -16.28
CA ILE A 324 -1.22 16.52 -17.57
C ILE A 324 -2.40 16.68 -18.52
N LEU A 325 -3.62 16.60 -17.99
CA LEU A 325 -4.86 16.57 -18.78
C LEU A 325 -5.53 17.94 -18.90
N GLY A 326 -4.93 19.00 -18.33
CA GLY A 326 -5.51 20.34 -18.34
C GLY A 326 -6.87 20.42 -17.62
N ILE A 327 -7.05 19.60 -16.57
CA ILE A 327 -8.21 19.67 -15.69
C ILE A 327 -8.01 20.79 -14.69
N ASP A 328 -9.04 21.63 -14.49
CA ASP A 328 -8.98 22.67 -13.46
C ASP A 328 -8.81 22.04 -12.07
N ASP A 329 -7.66 22.30 -11.48
CA ASP A 329 -7.27 21.81 -10.15
C ASP A 329 -7.43 22.85 -9.04
N SER A 330 -8.19 23.91 -9.31
CA SER A 330 -8.41 25.02 -8.33
C SER A 330 -8.91 24.50 -6.97
N THR A 331 -9.60 23.33 -6.95
CA THR A 331 -10.03 22.65 -5.74
C THR A 331 -8.89 22.02 -4.94
N LEU A 332 -7.68 21.89 -5.53
CA LEU A 332 -6.50 21.29 -4.91
C LEU A 332 -5.50 22.33 -4.36
N LYS A 333 -5.77 23.64 -4.49
CA LYS A 333 -4.83 24.70 -4.09
C LYS A 333 -4.39 24.64 -2.64
N ASP A 334 -5.27 24.18 -1.75
CA ASP A 334 -5.01 24.06 -0.31
C ASP A 334 -4.66 22.62 0.11
N LYS A 335 -4.27 21.79 -0.86
CA LYS A 335 -3.89 20.40 -0.63
C LYS A 335 -2.37 20.26 -0.43
N ASP A 336 -1.94 19.12 0.11
CA ASP A 336 -0.51 18.85 0.33
C ASP A 336 0.18 18.38 -0.95
N GLY A 337 -0.59 17.79 -1.88
CA GLY A 337 -0.09 17.29 -3.15
C GLY A 337 0.22 18.42 -4.14
N ARG A 338 1.22 18.20 -4.98
CA ARG A 338 1.60 19.11 -6.08
C ARG A 338 1.76 18.36 -7.39
N SER A 339 1.62 19.08 -8.51
CA SER A 339 1.91 18.50 -9.82
C SER A 339 3.39 18.21 -10.02
N LEU A 340 3.69 17.02 -10.55
CA LEU A 340 5.03 16.57 -10.96
C LEU A 340 5.32 16.86 -12.44
N VAL A 341 4.41 17.52 -13.18
CA VAL A 341 4.60 17.85 -14.59
C VAL A 341 5.89 18.61 -14.85
N PRO A 342 6.33 19.59 -14.02
CA PRO A 342 7.62 20.23 -14.24
C PRO A 342 8.79 19.22 -14.29
N MET A 343 8.77 18.16 -13.50
CA MET A 343 9.80 17.12 -13.54
C MET A 343 9.71 16.28 -14.84
N LEU A 344 8.51 16.08 -15.39
CA LEU A 344 8.33 15.45 -16.69
C LEU A 344 8.96 16.30 -17.81
N GLU A 345 8.98 17.63 -17.65
CA GLU A 345 9.57 18.63 -18.55
C GLU A 345 11.03 18.96 -18.24
N ASP A 346 11.74 18.13 -17.48
CA ASP A 346 13.15 18.33 -17.06
C ASP A 346 13.39 19.59 -16.19
N LYS A 347 12.34 20.11 -15.57
CA LYS A 347 12.43 21.23 -14.63
C LYS A 347 12.57 20.70 -13.20
N LYS A 348 13.48 21.30 -12.44
CA LYS A 348 13.64 20.97 -11.02
C LYS A 348 12.51 21.58 -10.19
N LEU A 349 12.00 20.79 -9.26
CA LEU A 349 11.13 21.24 -8.19
C LEU A 349 11.89 21.27 -6.86
N PRO A 350 11.58 22.19 -5.93
CA PRO A 350 12.09 22.10 -4.57
C PRO A 350 11.70 20.79 -3.94
N GLU A 351 12.60 20.17 -3.20
CA GLU A 351 12.26 18.95 -2.44
C GLU A 351 11.20 19.27 -1.38
N LEU A 352 10.22 18.39 -1.25
CA LEU A 352 9.24 18.39 -0.18
C LEU A 352 9.32 17.07 0.55
N SER A 353 9.41 17.12 1.88
CA SER A 353 9.43 15.92 2.70
C SER A 353 8.14 15.11 2.56
N ALA A 354 8.28 13.80 2.52
CA ALA A 354 7.14 12.88 2.54
C ALA A 354 6.78 12.56 4.00
N TYR A 355 5.52 12.76 4.35
CA TYR A 355 4.95 12.36 5.64
C TYR A 355 4.33 10.99 5.53
N PHE A 356 4.48 10.18 6.56
CA PHE A 356 3.82 8.88 6.69
C PHE A 356 3.52 8.54 8.15
N ILE A 357 2.52 7.70 8.34
CA ILE A 357 2.05 7.24 9.64
C ILE A 357 1.63 5.76 9.53
N THR A 358 1.76 5.00 10.62
CA THR A 358 1.11 3.69 10.70
C THR A 358 -0.40 3.86 10.68
N ASN A 359 -1.09 2.83 10.18
CA ASN A 359 -2.55 2.83 10.10
C ASN A 359 -3.15 2.62 11.51
N PRO A 360 -3.57 3.68 12.22
CA PRO A 360 -4.07 3.51 13.58
C PRO A 360 -5.45 2.87 13.53
N HIS A 361 -5.67 1.86 14.36
CA HIS A 361 -7.00 1.29 14.56
C HIS A 361 -7.99 2.38 15.08
N LYS A 362 -8.80 2.11 16.08
CA LYS A 362 -9.79 3.08 16.58
C LYS A 362 -9.19 4.35 17.19
N GLU A 363 -8.06 4.23 17.87
CA GLU A 363 -7.35 5.32 18.51
C GLU A 363 -5.85 5.17 18.29
N ILE A 364 -5.14 6.31 18.28
CA ILE A 364 -3.66 6.29 18.22
C ILE A 364 -3.15 5.70 19.53
N THR A 365 -2.33 4.68 19.43
CA THR A 365 -1.75 3.93 20.56
C THR A 365 -0.26 4.20 20.71
N LEU A 366 0.38 3.60 21.74
CA LEU A 366 1.82 3.67 21.92
C LEU A 366 2.61 2.93 20.85
N ASP A 367 1.98 2.00 20.13
CA ASP A 367 2.60 1.23 19.06
C ASP A 367 2.55 1.96 17.70
N ASP A 368 1.71 3.00 17.58
CA ASP A 368 1.62 3.81 16.38
C ASP A 368 2.83 4.71 16.20
N LYS A 369 3.28 4.82 14.96
CA LYS A 369 4.47 5.58 14.56
C LYS A 369 4.11 6.64 13.55
N ILE A 370 4.84 7.75 13.61
CA ILE A 370 4.80 8.81 12.60
C ILE A 370 6.21 9.16 12.16
N GLY A 371 6.34 9.64 10.94
CA GLY A 371 7.64 10.04 10.45
C GLY A 371 7.61 10.84 9.16
N ILE A 372 8.81 11.19 8.75
CA ILE A 372 9.08 11.88 7.48
C ILE A 372 10.28 11.29 6.78
N ARG A 373 10.32 11.47 5.47
CA ARG A 373 11.45 11.15 4.62
C ARG A 373 11.84 12.36 3.77
N THR A 374 13.12 12.60 3.71
CA THR A 374 13.79 13.45 2.73
C THR A 374 14.54 12.60 1.71
N SER A 375 15.21 13.18 0.74
CA SER A 375 16.07 12.41 -0.18
C SER A 375 17.23 11.68 0.53
N LYS A 376 17.70 12.24 1.65
CA LYS A 376 18.88 11.73 2.39
C LYS A 376 18.51 10.90 3.62
N HIS A 377 17.56 11.38 4.41
CA HIS A 377 17.27 10.80 5.71
C HIS A 377 15.81 10.36 5.83
N LYS A 378 15.61 9.32 6.60
CA LYS A 378 14.30 8.89 7.05
C LYS A 378 14.26 8.86 8.56
N TYR A 379 13.23 9.47 9.09
CA TYR A 379 13.01 9.63 10.52
C TYR A 379 11.60 9.19 10.88
N PHE A 380 11.48 8.36 11.90
CA PHE A 380 10.18 8.03 12.49
C PHE A 380 10.33 7.68 13.98
N ARG A 381 9.24 7.87 14.72
CA ARG A 381 9.16 7.62 16.16
C ARG A 381 7.74 7.23 16.58
N ALA A 382 7.59 6.87 17.87
CA ALA A 382 6.25 6.67 18.44
C ALA A 382 5.39 7.94 18.26
N SER A 383 4.13 7.74 17.91
CA SER A 383 3.21 8.84 17.58
C SER A 383 2.89 9.71 18.81
N ILE A 384 2.62 9.05 19.95
CA ILE A 384 2.21 9.73 21.20
C ILE A 384 3.41 10.28 22.00
N ASP A 385 4.51 9.54 22.03
CA ASP A 385 5.68 9.86 22.86
C ASP A 385 6.90 10.15 21.97
N LYS A 386 7.29 11.42 21.89
CA LYS A 386 8.37 11.87 21.01
C LYS A 386 9.75 11.31 21.36
N GLU A 387 9.92 10.86 22.61
CA GLU A 387 11.21 10.35 23.09
C GLU A 387 11.33 8.83 22.93
N LYS A 388 10.30 8.17 22.38
CA LYS A 388 10.28 6.72 22.23
C LYS A 388 10.37 6.27 20.78
N GLU A 389 11.00 5.12 20.59
CA GLU A 389 11.17 4.44 19.31
C GLU A 389 11.72 5.35 18.21
N ILE A 390 12.69 6.20 18.58
CA ILE A 390 13.36 7.10 17.65
C ILE A 390 14.21 6.29 16.69
N ASN A 391 13.91 6.45 15.42
CA ASN A 391 14.62 5.81 14.31
C ASN A 391 15.08 6.89 13.32
N LEU A 392 16.35 6.84 12.96
CA LEU A 392 16.95 7.71 11.95
C LEU A 392 17.87 6.86 11.06
N TYR A 393 17.65 6.95 9.75
CA TYR A 393 18.43 6.23 8.75
C TYR A 393 18.98 7.18 7.69
N GLU A 394 20.22 6.95 7.28
CA GLU A 394 20.84 7.61 6.13
C GLU A 394 20.66 6.71 4.92
N LEU A 395 19.85 7.14 3.96
CA LEU A 395 19.35 6.26 2.89
C LEU A 395 20.31 6.08 1.71
N GLU A 396 21.30 6.95 1.56
CA GLU A 396 22.25 6.88 0.44
C GLU A 396 23.12 5.63 0.55
N ASN A 397 23.56 5.28 1.77
CA ASN A 397 24.43 4.14 2.04
C ASN A 397 23.73 2.98 2.77
N ASP A 398 22.53 3.20 3.30
CA ASP A 398 21.74 2.20 4.05
C ASP A 398 20.29 2.11 3.55
N HIS A 399 20.11 1.76 2.28
CA HIS A 399 18.78 1.58 1.68
C HIS A 399 17.91 0.53 2.38
N GLN A 400 18.52 -0.38 3.14
CA GLN A 400 17.82 -1.43 3.88
C GLN A 400 17.57 -1.07 5.34
N GLU A 401 17.93 0.15 5.77
CA GLU A 401 17.68 0.63 7.13
C GLU A 401 18.16 -0.38 8.20
N ASN A 402 19.40 -0.84 8.05
CA ASN A 402 20.03 -1.77 8.96
C ASN A 402 20.70 -1.06 10.16
N ASN A 403 21.06 0.22 10.02
CA ASN A 403 21.80 0.98 11.01
C ASN A 403 21.00 2.21 11.48
N ASN A 404 20.35 2.10 12.63
CA ASN A 404 19.69 3.26 13.25
C ASN A 404 20.76 4.18 13.87
N ILE A 405 20.98 5.34 13.24
CA ILE A 405 22.00 6.32 13.62
C ILE A 405 21.48 7.42 14.57
N ALA A 406 20.27 7.30 15.10
CA ALA A 406 19.62 8.35 15.92
C ALA A 406 20.43 8.74 17.14
N SER A 407 21.00 7.79 17.87
CA SER A 407 21.80 8.06 19.08
C SER A 407 23.11 8.79 18.80
N GLU A 408 23.65 8.63 17.58
CA GLU A 408 24.93 9.21 17.18
C GLU A 408 24.75 10.59 16.50
N ASN A 409 23.50 10.93 16.09
CA ASN A 409 23.21 12.12 15.29
C ASN A 409 22.02 12.92 15.87
N PRO A 410 22.08 13.39 17.13
CA PRO A 410 20.96 14.09 17.78
C PRO A 410 20.58 15.40 17.06
N GLU A 411 21.49 16.06 16.40
CA GLU A 411 21.20 17.26 15.61
C GLU A 411 20.28 16.95 14.42
N ILE A 412 20.59 15.84 13.69
CA ILE A 412 19.74 15.44 12.55
C ILE A 412 18.36 15.01 13.06
N VAL A 413 18.29 14.29 14.18
CA VAL A 413 17.01 13.96 14.83
C VAL A 413 16.21 15.23 15.11
N LYS A 414 16.85 16.27 15.69
CA LYS A 414 16.21 17.56 15.98
C LYS A 414 15.74 18.28 14.73
N GLU A 415 16.55 18.26 13.67
CA GLU A 415 16.17 18.83 12.36
C GLU A 415 14.93 18.15 11.78
N MET A 416 14.94 16.81 11.73
CA MET A 416 13.84 16.00 11.18
C MET A 416 12.56 16.16 12.02
N GLU A 417 12.67 16.16 13.35
CA GLU A 417 11.52 16.45 14.22
C GLU A 417 10.96 17.85 13.96
N GLY A 418 11.83 18.85 13.80
CA GLY A 418 11.42 20.23 13.48
C GLY A 418 10.65 20.32 12.14
N ILE A 419 11.03 19.54 11.13
CA ILE A 419 10.29 19.45 9.85
C ILE A 419 8.93 18.78 10.09
N LEU A 420 8.90 17.65 10.84
CA LEU A 420 7.67 16.92 11.18
C LEU A 420 6.69 17.83 11.94
N GLU A 421 7.15 18.52 12.97
CA GLU A 421 6.32 19.45 13.74
C GLU A 421 5.79 20.61 12.90
N LYS A 422 6.62 21.19 12.04
CA LYS A 422 6.19 22.27 11.13
C LYS A 422 5.11 21.80 10.17
N LEU A 423 5.24 20.58 9.66
CA LEU A 423 4.29 19.99 8.71
C LEU A 423 2.93 19.71 9.37
N THR A 424 2.96 19.21 10.62
CA THR A 424 1.76 18.82 11.38
C THR A 424 1.16 19.93 12.23
N LYS A 425 1.77 21.11 12.26
CA LYS A 425 1.29 22.27 13.05
C LYS A 425 -0.03 22.82 12.47
N ASN A 426 -0.94 23.25 13.36
CA ASN A 426 -2.20 23.92 13.00
C ASN A 426 -3.20 23.06 12.20
N VAL A 427 -3.30 21.80 12.50
CA VAL A 427 -4.31 20.92 11.90
C VAL A 427 -5.56 20.91 12.78
N THR A 428 -6.66 21.43 12.25
CA THR A 428 -8.02 21.18 12.76
C THR A 428 -8.55 19.94 12.10
N ILE A 429 -8.75 18.87 12.87
CA ILE A 429 -9.44 17.66 12.39
C ILE A 429 -10.93 17.97 12.39
N ASP A 430 -11.55 17.86 11.23
CA ASP A 430 -13.00 17.93 11.11
C ASP A 430 -13.60 16.59 11.57
N GLU A 431 -14.20 16.59 12.76
CA GLU A 431 -14.81 15.38 13.36
C GLU A 431 -16.18 15.01 12.76
N SER A 432 -16.60 15.67 11.68
CA SER A 432 -17.98 15.61 11.17
C SER A 432 -18.45 14.26 10.60
N GLU A 433 -17.54 13.28 10.43
CA GLU A 433 -17.91 11.96 9.92
C GLU A 433 -17.53 10.83 10.90
N LYS A 434 -18.24 10.80 12.03
CA LYS A 434 -18.16 9.62 12.92
C LYS A 434 -18.97 8.48 12.33
N LEU A 435 -18.40 7.28 12.33
CA LEU A 435 -19.12 6.06 12.00
C LEU A 435 -20.24 5.81 13.01
N THR A 436 -21.32 5.18 12.56
CA THR A 436 -22.33 4.67 13.47
C THR A 436 -21.80 3.41 14.18
N GLU A 437 -22.29 3.11 15.38
CA GLU A 437 -21.89 1.89 16.12
C GLU A 437 -22.05 0.60 15.29
N ASP A 438 -23.05 0.54 14.41
CA ASP A 438 -23.25 -0.64 13.55
C ASP A 438 -22.22 -0.72 12.43
N GLN A 439 -21.81 0.42 11.86
CA GLN A 439 -20.70 0.48 10.88
C GLN A 439 -19.39 0.08 11.53
N GLU A 440 -19.09 0.57 12.74
CA GLU A 440 -17.89 0.16 13.50
C GLU A 440 -17.85 -1.36 13.72
N LYS A 441 -18.97 -1.99 14.10
CA LYS A 441 -19.05 -3.45 14.29
C LYS A 441 -18.82 -4.23 13.01
N ILE A 442 -19.31 -3.73 11.86
CA ILE A 442 -19.09 -4.36 10.55
C ILE A 442 -17.61 -4.31 10.19
N ILE A 443 -16.97 -3.15 10.33
CA ILE A 443 -15.54 -2.97 10.05
C ILE A 443 -14.70 -3.83 11.00
N GLU A 444 -14.96 -3.79 12.30
CA GLU A 444 -14.25 -4.64 13.27
C GLU A 444 -14.36 -6.13 12.90
N LYS A 445 -15.53 -6.55 12.41
CA LYS A 445 -15.71 -7.91 11.92
C LYS A 445 -14.85 -8.17 10.67
N GLN A 446 -14.82 -7.27 9.71
CA GLN A 446 -14.00 -7.39 8.50
C GLN A 446 -12.51 -7.43 8.84
N LEU A 447 -12.02 -6.55 9.72
CA LEU A 447 -10.63 -6.52 10.18
C LEU A 447 -10.22 -7.79 10.93
N LYS A 448 -11.10 -8.30 11.84
CA LYS A 448 -10.91 -9.62 12.48
C LYS A 448 -10.86 -10.73 11.45
N GLU A 449 -11.66 -10.60 10.45
CA GLU A 449 -11.72 -11.52 9.34
C GLU A 449 -10.45 -11.50 8.51
N MET A 450 -9.84 -10.39 8.27
CA MET A 450 -8.56 -10.23 7.59
C MET A 450 -7.34 -10.58 8.47
N GLY A 451 -7.54 -10.70 9.79
CA GLY A 451 -6.48 -11.06 10.74
C GLY A 451 -5.66 -9.88 11.24
N TYR A 452 -6.16 -8.64 11.08
CA TYR A 452 -5.53 -7.43 11.59
C TYR A 452 -5.75 -7.26 13.11
N ILE A 453 -6.89 -7.73 13.63
CA ILE A 453 -7.25 -7.67 15.06
C ILE A 453 -7.83 -8.97 15.58
#